data_dc08fa143adde93722e5a7985cfd4045
#
_entry.id   dc08fa143adde93722e5a7985cfd4045
#
_cell.length_a   1.000
_cell.length_b   1.000
_cell.length_c   1.000
_cell.angle_alpha   90.00
_cell.angle_beta   90.00
_cell.angle_gamma   90.00
#
_symmetry.space_group_name_H-M   'P 1'
#
loop_
_entity.id
_entity.type
_entity.pdbx_description
1 polymer ?
#
loop_
_entity_poly.entity_id
_entity_poly.type
_entity_poly.pdbx_seq_one_letter_code
_entity_poly.pdbx_strand_id
1 'polypeptide(L)'
;MADVASSARGDLKLLNITKTYGDFNAVNDLTLTIPEGSFFALLGPSGCGKTTTLRMIAGLEEPTHGTISLGSTEITHTKPYQRPINTVFQNYALFPHLTIFENIAFGLRRRGIKDVDDQVNKALALVELPHLAQRKPTQLSGGQQQRIALARAIVNRPALLLLDEPLGALDLKLRRQMQIELKWIQKEVGLTFVHVTHDQEEAMTMADTIAVMNEGEIEQMGSPAELYDNPETAFVANFLGQSNLIKGTITGNDGDKLVADVFGQKISLPKNRSHAVDNSIYAGIRPEKFRISRVETSVSGNILTGGKIEDVSYIGVSTQYQVAMPWGQELMVFEQNDDGVAPFNVGESVNISWEPIFTFGLRGDEDAEAGTEVNPDEELDSE
;
A
#
# COMPACT_ATOMS: atom_id res chain seq x y z
N MET A 1 -26.38 6.92 -26.93
CA MET A 1 -25.49 7.01 -25.75
C MET A 1 -25.15 5.65 -25.08
N ALA A 2 -25.50 4.53 -25.70
CA ALA A 2 -25.20 3.17 -25.19
C ALA A 2 -23.83 2.63 -25.63
N ASP A 3 -23.11 3.32 -26.53
CA ASP A 3 -21.88 2.80 -27.17
C ASP A 3 -20.56 3.33 -26.57
N VAL A 4 -20.59 4.35 -25.72
CA VAL A 4 -19.35 4.95 -25.19
C VAL A 4 -18.72 4.07 -24.09
N ALA A 5 -19.51 3.30 -23.36
CA ALA A 5 -18.99 2.42 -22.29
C ALA A 5 -18.31 1.14 -22.83
N SER A 6 -18.61 0.73 -24.06
CA SER A 6 -18.00 -0.46 -24.69
C SER A 6 -16.66 -0.16 -25.36
N SER A 7 -16.40 1.09 -25.76
CA SER A 7 -15.18 1.49 -26.46
C SER A 7 -14.06 1.98 -25.54
N ALA A 8 -14.33 2.21 -24.25
CA ALA A 8 -13.40 2.78 -23.30
C ALA A 8 -12.84 1.74 -22.31
N ARG A 9 -12.82 0.45 -22.68
CA ARG A 9 -12.08 -0.56 -21.93
C ARG A 9 -10.61 -0.53 -22.34
N GLY A 10 -9.72 -0.80 -21.39
CA GLY A 10 -8.29 -0.83 -21.58
C GLY A 10 -7.56 -0.19 -20.41
N ASP A 11 -6.24 -0.13 -20.53
CA ASP A 11 -5.38 0.41 -19.47
C ASP A 11 -5.68 1.90 -19.23
N LEU A 12 -5.62 2.29 -17.97
CA LEU A 12 -5.53 3.71 -17.61
C LEU A 12 -4.07 4.15 -17.73
N LYS A 13 -3.83 5.21 -18.49
CA LYS A 13 -2.48 5.77 -18.65
C LYS A 13 -2.48 7.25 -18.27
N LEU A 14 -1.53 7.60 -17.42
CA LEU A 14 -1.15 8.96 -17.09
C LEU A 14 0.23 9.19 -17.72
N LEU A 15 0.39 10.27 -18.50
CA LEU A 15 1.65 10.58 -19.16
C LEU A 15 2.08 12.00 -18.79
N ASN A 16 3.21 12.09 -18.07
CA ASN A 16 3.84 13.35 -17.63
C ASN A 16 2.86 14.27 -16.90
N ILE A 17 2.03 13.71 -16.03
CA ILE A 17 1.02 14.46 -15.29
C ILE A 17 1.69 15.32 -14.24
N THR A 18 1.46 16.62 -14.34
CA THR A 18 1.87 17.60 -13.32
C THR A 18 0.66 18.37 -12.83
N LYS A 19 0.55 18.56 -11.53
CA LYS A 19 -0.44 19.44 -10.90
C LYS A 19 0.22 20.42 -9.97
N THR A 20 0.12 21.70 -10.32
CA THR A 20 0.69 22.82 -9.58
C THR A 20 -0.40 23.64 -8.92
N TYR A 21 -0.23 24.03 -7.67
CA TYR A 21 -1.05 24.98 -6.91
C TYR A 21 -0.14 26.14 -6.46
N GLY A 22 -0.26 27.29 -7.11
CA GLY A 22 0.68 28.39 -6.90
C GLY A 22 2.11 27.96 -7.24
N ASP A 23 3.00 27.96 -6.25
CA ASP A 23 4.41 27.54 -6.40
C ASP A 23 4.66 26.07 -5.98
N PHE A 24 3.62 25.35 -5.55
CA PHE A 24 3.73 23.98 -5.06
C PHE A 24 3.26 22.97 -6.10
N ASN A 25 4.11 21.99 -6.42
CA ASN A 25 3.75 20.84 -7.25
C ASN A 25 3.20 19.72 -6.39
N ALA A 26 1.89 19.56 -6.36
CA ALA A 26 1.24 18.46 -5.65
C ALA A 26 1.43 17.10 -6.35
N VAL A 27 1.63 17.10 -7.66
CA VAL A 27 2.02 15.95 -8.47
C VAL A 27 3.03 16.45 -9.50
N ASN A 28 4.16 15.76 -9.66
CA ASN A 28 5.27 16.17 -10.49
C ASN A 28 5.63 15.08 -11.50
N ASP A 29 5.49 15.38 -12.78
CA ASP A 29 5.87 14.55 -13.95
C ASP A 29 5.47 13.07 -13.85
N LEU A 30 4.31 12.78 -13.26
CA LEU A 30 3.83 11.43 -12.99
C LEU A 30 3.50 10.69 -14.30
N THR A 31 4.21 9.60 -14.55
CA THR A 31 3.92 8.66 -15.66
C THR A 31 3.60 7.29 -15.08
N LEU A 32 2.39 6.78 -15.39
CA LEU A 32 1.83 5.59 -14.80
C LEU A 32 0.92 4.86 -15.78
N THR A 33 1.01 3.53 -15.81
CA THR A 33 0.07 2.68 -16.54
C THR A 33 -0.56 1.66 -15.58
N ILE A 34 -1.89 1.66 -15.51
CA ILE A 34 -2.68 0.73 -14.69
C ILE A 34 -3.38 -0.24 -15.63
N PRO A 35 -3.06 -1.54 -15.59
CA PRO A 35 -3.65 -2.55 -16.47
C PRO A 35 -5.15 -2.71 -16.26
N GLU A 36 -5.88 -2.99 -17.34
CA GLU A 36 -7.32 -3.32 -17.26
C GLU A 36 -7.55 -4.54 -16.34
N GLY A 37 -8.57 -4.45 -15.51
CA GLY A 37 -9.00 -5.54 -14.61
C GLY A 37 -8.11 -5.74 -13.39
N SER A 38 -7.08 -4.91 -13.16
CA SER A 38 -6.21 -5.00 -11.99
C SER A 38 -6.78 -4.27 -10.77
N PHE A 39 -6.34 -4.68 -9.59
CA PHE A 39 -6.47 -3.92 -8.35
C PHE A 39 -5.17 -3.17 -8.11
N PHE A 40 -5.18 -1.87 -8.33
CA PHE A 40 -4.03 -0.99 -8.22
C PHE A 40 -4.14 -0.13 -6.96
N ALA A 41 -3.08 -0.04 -6.17
CA ALA A 41 -3.02 0.83 -4.99
C ALA A 41 -2.04 1.98 -5.19
N LEU A 42 -2.49 3.19 -4.87
CA LEU A 42 -1.66 4.37 -4.69
C LEU A 42 -1.43 4.57 -3.20
N LEU A 43 -0.23 4.32 -2.74
CA LEU A 43 0.15 4.30 -1.33
C LEU A 43 1.19 5.40 -1.04
N GLY A 44 1.17 6.01 0.14
CA GLY A 44 2.16 7.01 0.54
C GLY A 44 1.67 7.85 1.72
N PRO A 45 2.52 8.71 2.30
CA PRO A 45 2.17 9.56 3.43
C PRO A 45 1.13 10.62 3.07
N SER A 46 0.55 11.26 4.08
CA SER A 46 -0.39 12.37 3.88
C SER A 46 0.27 13.50 3.08
N GLY A 47 -0.48 14.10 2.15
CA GLY A 47 0.03 15.21 1.34
C GLY A 47 0.92 14.85 0.15
N CYS A 48 1.31 13.59 -0.07
CA CYS A 48 2.19 13.20 -1.19
C CYS A 48 1.54 13.21 -2.59
N GLY A 49 0.27 13.65 -2.74
CA GLY A 49 -0.36 13.81 -4.07
C GLY A 49 -1.36 12.73 -4.49
N LYS A 50 -1.59 11.66 -3.70
CA LYS A 50 -2.50 10.54 -4.03
C LYS A 50 -3.92 10.99 -4.37
N THR A 51 -4.57 11.70 -3.45
CA THR A 51 -5.95 12.19 -3.64
C THR A 51 -6.03 13.18 -4.80
N THR A 52 -5.01 14.01 -5.01
CA THR A 52 -4.93 14.91 -6.18
C THR A 52 -4.87 14.10 -7.48
N THR A 53 -4.05 13.06 -7.54
CA THR A 53 -3.97 12.15 -8.69
C THR A 53 -5.30 11.46 -8.95
N LEU A 54 -5.95 10.92 -7.90
CA LEU A 54 -7.27 10.30 -8.03
C LEU A 54 -8.33 11.28 -8.53
N ARG A 55 -8.31 12.53 -8.04
CA ARG A 55 -9.25 13.59 -8.49
C ARG A 55 -9.03 13.98 -9.94
N MET A 56 -7.78 14.00 -10.42
CA MET A 56 -7.47 14.22 -11.84
C MET A 56 -8.00 13.06 -12.72
N ILE A 57 -7.83 11.81 -12.29
CA ILE A 57 -8.41 10.63 -12.97
C ILE A 57 -9.94 10.72 -13.00
N ALA A 58 -10.56 11.15 -11.91
CA ALA A 58 -12.02 11.34 -11.83
C ALA A 58 -12.54 12.52 -12.68
N GLY A 59 -11.66 13.43 -13.10
CA GLY A 59 -12.01 14.68 -13.80
C GLY A 59 -12.59 15.76 -12.87
N LEU A 60 -12.39 15.61 -11.56
CA LEU A 60 -12.76 16.60 -10.54
C LEU A 60 -11.70 17.69 -10.40
N GLU A 61 -10.51 17.42 -10.90
CA GLU A 61 -9.38 18.34 -10.98
C GLU A 61 -8.75 18.22 -12.37
N GLU A 62 -8.25 19.32 -12.96
CA GLU A 62 -7.54 19.28 -14.22
C GLU A 62 -6.03 19.29 -13.97
N PRO A 63 -5.23 18.45 -14.65
CA PRO A 63 -3.79 18.54 -14.59
C PRO A 63 -3.31 19.88 -15.17
N THR A 64 -2.19 20.38 -14.65
CA THR A 64 -1.53 21.58 -15.21
C THR A 64 -0.81 21.21 -16.51
N HIS A 65 -0.22 20.02 -16.57
CA HIS A 65 0.43 19.45 -17.75
C HIS A 65 0.17 17.95 -17.83
N GLY A 66 0.42 17.36 -19.00
CA GLY A 66 0.30 15.93 -19.25
C GLY A 66 -1.08 15.52 -19.77
N THR A 67 -1.25 14.21 -19.98
CA THR A 67 -2.47 13.63 -20.53
C THR A 67 -2.92 12.38 -19.79
N ILE A 68 -4.24 12.20 -19.69
CA ILE A 68 -4.89 11.02 -19.10
C ILE A 68 -5.68 10.32 -20.19
N SER A 69 -5.46 9.03 -20.38
CA SER A 69 -6.22 8.21 -21.33
C SER A 69 -6.71 6.92 -20.70
N LEU A 70 -7.87 6.44 -21.16
CA LEU A 70 -8.45 5.16 -20.79
C LEU A 70 -8.66 4.33 -22.08
N GLY A 71 -7.92 3.23 -22.19
CA GLY A 71 -7.78 2.52 -23.45
C GLY A 71 -7.24 3.41 -24.55
N SER A 72 -7.97 3.53 -25.65
CA SER A 72 -7.61 4.43 -26.78
C SER A 72 -8.18 5.85 -26.69
N THR A 73 -8.91 6.15 -25.61
CA THR A 73 -9.63 7.43 -25.49
C THR A 73 -8.93 8.36 -24.52
N GLU A 74 -8.52 9.53 -24.98
CA GLU A 74 -8.05 10.59 -24.09
C GLU A 74 -9.21 11.21 -23.32
N ILE A 75 -9.06 11.32 -21.99
CA ILE A 75 -10.09 11.83 -21.09
C ILE A 75 -9.63 13.05 -20.28
N THR A 76 -8.47 13.62 -20.58
CA THR A 76 -7.85 14.74 -19.82
C THR A 76 -8.83 15.85 -19.52
N HIS A 77 -9.52 16.37 -20.56
CA HIS A 77 -10.48 17.48 -20.45
C HIS A 77 -11.95 17.02 -20.47
N THR A 78 -12.19 15.70 -20.39
CA THR A 78 -13.55 15.15 -20.32
C THR A 78 -14.17 15.41 -18.94
N LYS A 79 -15.38 15.95 -18.91
CA LYS A 79 -16.09 16.26 -17.66
C LYS A 79 -16.38 15.00 -16.84
N PRO A 80 -16.40 15.06 -15.49
CA PRO A 80 -16.58 13.89 -14.62
C PRO A 80 -17.77 13.01 -15.01
N TYR A 81 -18.92 13.59 -15.27
CA TYR A 81 -20.15 12.85 -15.58
C TYR A 81 -20.15 12.18 -16.98
N GLN A 82 -19.17 12.49 -17.83
CA GLN A 82 -18.97 11.90 -19.15
C GLN A 82 -17.90 10.80 -19.15
N ARG A 83 -17.08 10.73 -18.09
CA ARG A 83 -16.08 9.66 -17.94
C ARG A 83 -16.75 8.32 -17.58
N PRO A 84 -16.33 7.20 -18.15
CA PRO A 84 -16.81 5.88 -17.77
C PRO A 84 -16.17 5.41 -16.44
N ILE A 85 -16.11 6.29 -15.44
CA ILE A 85 -15.42 6.15 -14.17
C ILE A 85 -16.42 6.47 -13.06
N ASN A 86 -16.40 5.68 -12.00
CA ASN A 86 -17.13 5.99 -10.77
C ASN A 86 -16.16 6.11 -9.58
N THR A 87 -16.54 6.90 -8.58
CA THR A 87 -15.75 7.10 -7.37
C THR A 87 -16.55 6.71 -6.13
N VAL A 88 -15.94 5.97 -5.22
CA VAL A 88 -16.38 5.78 -3.84
C VAL A 88 -15.53 6.71 -2.98
N PHE A 89 -16.15 7.68 -2.33
CA PHE A 89 -15.50 8.66 -1.48
C PHE A 89 -15.36 8.14 -0.05
N GLN A 90 -14.44 8.68 0.71
CA GLN A 90 -14.18 8.34 2.11
C GLN A 90 -15.44 8.40 3.00
N ASN A 91 -16.32 9.37 2.78
CA ASN A 91 -17.59 9.51 3.50
C ASN A 91 -18.77 8.78 2.83
N TYR A 92 -18.49 7.89 1.88
CA TYR A 92 -19.46 7.11 1.08
C TYR A 92 -20.45 7.93 0.24
N ALA A 93 -20.68 9.19 0.57
CA ALA A 93 -21.58 10.14 -0.11
C ALA A 93 -22.96 9.55 -0.48
N LEU A 94 -23.54 8.73 0.39
CA LEU A 94 -24.90 8.21 0.21
C LEU A 94 -25.92 9.33 0.40
N PHE A 95 -26.99 9.32 -0.40
CA PHE A 95 -28.09 10.29 -0.27
C PHE A 95 -28.94 9.93 0.97
N PRO A 96 -28.89 10.72 2.07
CA PRO A 96 -29.49 10.32 3.35
C PRO A 96 -31.02 10.32 3.34
N HIS A 97 -31.64 11.04 2.42
CA HIS A 97 -33.08 11.13 2.24
C HIS A 97 -33.68 10.00 1.39
N LEU A 98 -32.86 9.30 0.59
CA LEU A 98 -33.27 8.19 -0.26
C LEU A 98 -33.11 6.86 0.47
N THR A 99 -33.93 5.86 0.09
CA THR A 99 -33.72 4.46 0.50
C THR A 99 -32.43 3.90 -0.13
N ILE A 100 -31.98 2.75 0.36
CA ILE A 100 -30.83 2.04 -0.21
C ILE A 100 -31.09 1.64 -1.66
N PHE A 101 -32.30 1.14 -1.93
CA PHE A 101 -32.74 0.84 -3.31
C PHE A 101 -32.62 2.07 -4.21
N GLU A 102 -33.13 3.21 -3.77
CA GLU A 102 -33.11 4.46 -4.55
C GLU A 102 -31.70 5.02 -4.72
N ASN A 103 -30.81 4.88 -3.72
CA ASN A 103 -29.41 5.24 -3.83
C ASN A 103 -28.74 4.49 -4.98
N ILE A 104 -28.93 3.16 -5.08
CA ILE A 104 -28.35 2.34 -6.14
C ILE A 104 -29.06 2.62 -7.49
N ALA A 105 -30.39 2.75 -7.49
CA ALA A 105 -31.19 3.01 -8.69
C ALA A 105 -30.92 4.39 -9.32
N PHE A 106 -30.39 5.34 -8.57
CA PHE A 106 -30.25 6.74 -8.98
C PHE A 106 -29.55 6.91 -10.32
N GLY A 107 -28.39 6.29 -10.47
CA GLY A 107 -27.60 6.37 -11.71
C GLY A 107 -28.29 5.69 -12.90
N LEU A 108 -28.93 4.55 -12.68
CA LEU A 108 -29.65 3.82 -13.72
C LEU A 108 -30.86 4.60 -14.24
N ARG A 109 -31.65 5.17 -13.31
CA ARG A 109 -32.81 6.02 -13.69
C ARG A 109 -32.41 7.24 -14.48
N ARG A 110 -31.31 7.89 -14.07
CA ARG A 110 -30.78 9.09 -14.78
C ARG A 110 -30.30 8.78 -16.19
N ARG A 111 -29.84 7.53 -16.44
CA ARG A 111 -29.47 7.01 -17.76
C ARG A 111 -30.67 6.51 -18.58
N GLY A 112 -31.88 6.50 -18.05
CA GLY A 112 -33.10 6.03 -18.69
C GLY A 112 -33.15 4.51 -18.86
N ILE A 113 -32.42 3.76 -18.03
CA ILE A 113 -32.45 2.28 -18.03
C ILE A 113 -33.84 1.80 -17.60
N LYS A 114 -34.40 0.84 -18.36
CA LYS A 114 -35.77 0.34 -18.11
C LYS A 114 -35.81 -0.77 -17.05
N ASP A 115 -34.75 -1.57 -16.97
CA ASP A 115 -34.67 -2.75 -16.09
C ASP A 115 -33.89 -2.39 -14.80
N VAL A 116 -34.42 -1.41 -14.07
CA VAL A 116 -33.77 -0.89 -12.85
C VAL A 116 -33.84 -1.89 -11.71
N ASP A 117 -35.00 -2.50 -11.50
CA ASP A 117 -35.26 -3.35 -10.33
C ASP A 117 -34.37 -4.60 -10.33
N ASP A 118 -34.23 -5.26 -11.49
CA ASP A 118 -33.35 -6.43 -11.63
C ASP A 118 -31.87 -6.07 -11.39
N GLN A 119 -31.40 -4.96 -11.96
CA GLN A 119 -30.01 -4.52 -11.78
C GLN A 119 -29.69 -4.11 -10.35
N VAL A 120 -30.61 -3.41 -9.68
CA VAL A 120 -30.45 -3.03 -8.26
C VAL A 120 -30.44 -4.27 -7.36
N ASN A 121 -31.35 -5.23 -7.61
CA ASN A 121 -31.39 -6.46 -6.82
C ASN A 121 -30.13 -7.30 -7.00
N LYS A 122 -29.57 -7.39 -8.22
CA LYS A 122 -28.28 -8.04 -8.48
C LYS A 122 -27.13 -7.34 -7.76
N ALA A 123 -27.10 -6.00 -7.77
CA ALA A 123 -26.08 -5.24 -7.07
C ALA A 123 -26.16 -5.40 -5.54
N LEU A 124 -27.38 -5.45 -4.99
CA LEU A 124 -27.60 -5.73 -3.57
C LEU A 124 -27.21 -7.16 -3.17
N ALA A 125 -27.50 -8.13 -4.05
CA ALA A 125 -27.10 -9.53 -3.85
C ALA A 125 -25.57 -9.68 -3.86
N LEU A 126 -24.86 -8.98 -4.76
CA LEU A 126 -23.40 -8.97 -4.83
C LEU A 126 -22.74 -8.54 -3.51
N VAL A 127 -23.34 -7.57 -2.82
CA VAL A 127 -22.84 -7.07 -1.53
C VAL A 127 -23.53 -7.70 -0.32
N GLU A 128 -24.34 -8.76 -0.53
CA GLU A 128 -25.04 -9.54 0.51
C GLU A 128 -26.05 -8.75 1.36
N LEU A 129 -26.61 -7.64 0.84
CA LEU A 129 -27.52 -6.76 1.56
C LEU A 129 -28.92 -6.58 0.93
N PRO A 130 -29.54 -7.61 0.29
CA PRO A 130 -30.84 -7.44 -0.35
C PRO A 130 -31.96 -7.09 0.65
N HIS A 131 -31.85 -7.55 1.90
CA HIS A 131 -32.80 -7.31 2.98
C HIS A 131 -32.83 -5.86 3.49
N LEU A 132 -31.85 -5.02 3.11
CA LEU A 132 -31.75 -3.62 3.50
C LEU A 132 -32.30 -2.63 2.47
N ALA A 133 -32.83 -3.10 1.33
CA ALA A 133 -33.24 -2.27 0.19
C ALA A 133 -34.15 -1.07 0.58
N GLN A 134 -35.07 -1.27 1.52
CA GLN A 134 -36.05 -0.25 1.94
C GLN A 134 -35.57 0.63 3.09
N ARG A 135 -34.41 0.35 3.68
CA ARG A 135 -33.83 1.19 4.75
C ARG A 135 -33.18 2.46 4.18
N LYS A 136 -32.93 3.43 5.06
CA LYS A 136 -32.15 4.64 4.77
C LYS A 136 -30.71 4.47 5.24
N PRO A 137 -29.73 5.20 4.66
CA PRO A 137 -28.33 5.15 5.07
C PRO A 137 -28.09 5.32 6.57
N THR A 138 -28.82 6.23 7.22
CA THR A 138 -28.72 6.49 8.67
C THR A 138 -29.09 5.28 9.56
N GLN A 139 -29.68 4.25 9.01
CA GLN A 139 -30.08 3.01 9.71
C GLN A 139 -29.06 1.87 9.52
N LEU A 140 -27.92 2.15 8.87
CA LEU A 140 -26.90 1.20 8.52
C LEU A 140 -25.62 1.45 9.33
N SER A 141 -24.88 0.36 9.63
CA SER A 141 -23.49 0.48 10.13
C SER A 141 -22.55 1.02 9.05
N GLY A 142 -21.37 1.52 9.44
CA GLY A 142 -20.36 2.04 8.51
C GLY A 142 -20.00 1.05 7.40
N GLY A 143 -19.72 -0.21 7.74
CA GLY A 143 -19.42 -1.24 6.74
C GLY A 143 -20.60 -1.55 5.80
N GLN A 144 -21.85 -1.49 6.30
CA GLN A 144 -23.02 -1.63 5.43
C GLN A 144 -23.16 -0.43 4.49
N GLN A 145 -22.92 0.80 4.96
CA GLN A 145 -22.93 2.00 4.12
C GLN A 145 -21.89 1.92 3.02
N GLN A 146 -20.68 1.46 3.34
CA GLN A 146 -19.60 1.24 2.39
C GLN A 146 -19.99 0.24 1.29
N ARG A 147 -20.51 -0.94 1.66
CA ARG A 147 -20.99 -1.94 0.69
C ARG A 147 -22.08 -1.38 -0.23
N ILE A 148 -22.98 -0.55 0.29
CA ILE A 148 -24.00 0.10 -0.53
C ILE A 148 -23.39 1.15 -1.46
N ALA A 149 -22.42 1.94 -1.00
CA ALA A 149 -21.70 2.88 -1.86
C ALA A 149 -20.98 2.16 -3.02
N LEU A 150 -20.36 1.01 -2.72
CA LEU A 150 -19.74 0.15 -3.70
C LEU A 150 -20.78 -0.41 -4.71
N ALA A 151 -21.91 -0.96 -4.23
CA ALA A 151 -23.00 -1.44 -5.08
C ALA A 151 -23.52 -0.33 -6.01
N ARG A 152 -23.71 0.90 -5.48
CA ARG A 152 -24.11 2.08 -6.26
C ARG A 152 -23.09 2.45 -7.34
N ALA A 153 -21.80 2.30 -7.04
CA ALA A 153 -20.74 2.59 -8.00
C ALA A 153 -20.66 1.52 -9.11
N ILE A 154 -20.78 0.24 -8.75
CA ILE A 154 -20.63 -0.89 -9.67
C ILE A 154 -21.87 -1.05 -10.59
N VAL A 155 -23.09 -0.76 -10.11
CA VAL A 155 -24.32 -1.00 -10.87
C VAL A 155 -24.34 -0.30 -12.24
N ASN A 156 -23.64 0.82 -12.34
CA ASN A 156 -23.49 1.59 -13.58
C ASN A 156 -22.51 0.96 -14.58
N ARG A 157 -21.84 -0.14 -14.23
CA ARG A 157 -20.83 -0.84 -15.04
C ARG A 157 -19.75 0.12 -15.58
N PRO A 158 -19.04 0.86 -14.71
CA PRO A 158 -17.95 1.72 -15.15
C PRO A 158 -16.82 0.86 -15.75
N ALA A 159 -15.91 1.47 -16.49
CA ALA A 159 -14.66 0.83 -16.90
C ALA A 159 -13.63 0.83 -15.75
N LEU A 160 -13.71 1.85 -14.88
CA LEU A 160 -12.77 2.07 -13.79
C LEU A 160 -13.53 2.50 -12.52
N LEU A 161 -13.15 1.93 -11.38
CA LEU A 161 -13.63 2.32 -10.05
C LEU A 161 -12.50 2.92 -9.23
N LEU A 162 -12.72 4.15 -8.77
CA LEU A 162 -11.81 4.86 -7.89
C LEU A 162 -12.29 4.73 -6.44
N LEU A 163 -11.39 4.43 -5.53
CA LEU A 163 -11.65 4.27 -4.10
C LEU A 163 -10.76 5.27 -3.33
N ASP A 164 -11.36 6.28 -2.72
CA ASP A 164 -10.69 7.32 -1.97
C ASP A 164 -10.78 7.02 -0.47
N GLU A 165 -9.77 6.37 0.10
CA GLU A 165 -9.67 5.93 1.50
C GLU A 165 -10.97 5.28 2.05
N PRO A 166 -11.55 4.30 1.36
CA PRO A 166 -12.89 3.81 1.67
C PRO A 166 -12.97 3.04 2.99
N LEU A 167 -11.84 2.63 3.58
CA LEU A 167 -11.78 1.82 4.81
C LEU A 167 -11.39 2.64 6.04
N GLY A 168 -10.95 3.89 5.89
CA GLY A 168 -10.39 4.71 6.95
C GLY A 168 -11.32 4.96 8.16
N ALA A 169 -12.65 4.94 7.94
CA ALA A 169 -13.62 5.16 9.01
C ALA A 169 -14.06 3.87 9.75
N LEU A 170 -13.44 2.72 9.48
CA LEU A 170 -13.82 1.42 10.04
C LEU A 170 -12.86 0.98 11.16
N ASP A 171 -13.42 0.29 12.18
CA ASP A 171 -12.60 -0.40 13.16
C ASP A 171 -11.74 -1.53 12.52
N LEU A 172 -10.65 -1.91 13.18
CA LEU A 172 -9.65 -2.85 12.65
C LEU A 172 -10.26 -4.20 12.20
N LYS A 173 -11.19 -4.76 12.98
CA LYS A 173 -11.81 -6.06 12.64
C LYS A 173 -12.66 -5.96 11.38
N LEU A 174 -13.48 -4.93 11.30
CA LEU A 174 -14.35 -4.69 10.15
C LEU A 174 -13.53 -4.30 8.92
N ARG A 175 -12.45 -3.52 9.09
CA ARG A 175 -11.52 -3.14 8.03
C ARG A 175 -10.92 -4.39 7.37
N ARG A 176 -10.34 -5.32 8.14
CA ARG A 176 -9.79 -6.59 7.62
C ARG A 176 -10.83 -7.44 6.87
N GLN A 177 -12.05 -7.51 7.39
CA GLN A 177 -13.13 -8.20 6.68
C GLN A 177 -13.45 -7.52 5.35
N MET A 178 -13.55 -6.20 5.33
CA MET A 178 -13.86 -5.42 4.13
C MET A 178 -12.75 -5.49 3.07
N GLN A 179 -11.47 -5.61 3.45
CA GLN A 179 -10.35 -5.84 2.51
C GLN A 179 -10.58 -7.12 1.71
N ILE A 180 -10.90 -8.22 2.39
CA ILE A 180 -11.18 -9.52 1.73
C ILE A 180 -12.38 -9.41 0.79
N GLU A 181 -13.44 -8.76 1.23
CA GLU A 181 -14.67 -8.57 0.44
C GLU A 181 -14.43 -7.69 -0.79
N LEU A 182 -13.70 -6.58 -0.66
CA LEU A 182 -13.37 -5.70 -1.77
C LEU A 182 -12.56 -6.43 -2.84
N LYS A 183 -11.55 -7.23 -2.43
CA LYS A 183 -10.76 -8.03 -3.36
C LYS A 183 -11.61 -9.09 -4.07
N TRP A 184 -12.51 -9.75 -3.33
CA TRP A 184 -13.44 -10.71 -3.90
C TRP A 184 -14.40 -10.04 -4.91
N ILE A 185 -15.03 -8.92 -4.54
CA ILE A 185 -15.94 -8.18 -5.43
C ILE A 185 -15.20 -7.74 -6.69
N GLN A 186 -13.99 -7.21 -6.58
CA GLN A 186 -13.19 -6.80 -7.73
C GLN A 186 -12.97 -7.96 -8.71
N LYS A 187 -12.61 -9.15 -8.20
CA LYS A 187 -12.44 -10.36 -9.02
C LYS A 187 -13.73 -10.80 -9.69
N GLU A 188 -14.85 -10.78 -8.96
CA GLU A 188 -16.16 -11.20 -9.46
C GLU A 188 -16.68 -10.28 -10.57
N VAL A 189 -16.49 -8.96 -10.42
CA VAL A 189 -16.97 -7.98 -11.42
C VAL A 189 -15.97 -7.76 -12.56
N GLY A 190 -14.69 -8.09 -12.39
CA GLY A 190 -13.64 -7.94 -13.39
C GLY A 190 -13.36 -6.49 -13.78
N LEU A 191 -13.58 -5.52 -12.89
CA LEU A 191 -13.32 -4.10 -13.12
C LEU A 191 -11.91 -3.72 -12.66
N THR A 192 -11.35 -2.66 -13.26
CA THR A 192 -10.14 -2.03 -12.75
C THR A 192 -10.47 -1.21 -11.51
N PHE A 193 -9.77 -1.47 -10.40
CA PHE A 193 -9.88 -0.68 -9.18
C PHE A 193 -8.61 0.12 -8.97
N VAL A 194 -8.75 1.42 -8.70
CA VAL A 194 -7.67 2.29 -8.24
C VAL A 194 -7.99 2.73 -6.82
N HIS A 195 -7.22 2.24 -5.88
CA HIS A 195 -7.38 2.43 -4.45
C HIS A 195 -6.33 3.40 -3.92
N VAL A 196 -6.76 4.49 -3.29
CA VAL A 196 -5.89 5.41 -2.57
C VAL A 196 -5.97 5.08 -1.09
N THR A 197 -4.83 4.91 -0.45
CA THR A 197 -4.72 4.66 0.99
C THR A 197 -3.39 5.16 1.54
N HIS A 198 -3.34 5.41 2.84
CA HIS A 198 -2.11 5.56 3.60
C HIS A 198 -1.80 4.30 4.44
N ASP A 199 -2.73 3.34 4.50
CA ASP A 199 -2.59 2.09 5.23
C ASP A 199 -1.85 1.05 4.39
N GLN A 200 -0.68 0.63 4.89
CA GLN A 200 0.19 -0.35 4.24
C GLN A 200 -0.47 -1.75 4.19
N GLU A 201 -1.19 -2.16 5.26
CA GLU A 201 -1.87 -3.46 5.34
C GLU A 201 -2.95 -3.56 4.24
N GLU A 202 -3.67 -2.46 3.98
CA GLU A 202 -4.66 -2.39 2.90
C GLU A 202 -4.03 -2.61 1.53
N ALA A 203 -2.98 -1.84 1.21
CA ALA A 203 -2.30 -1.94 -0.07
C ALA A 203 -1.69 -3.32 -0.28
N MET A 204 -0.95 -3.83 0.72
CA MET A 204 -0.28 -5.13 0.66
C MET A 204 -1.25 -6.31 0.52
N THR A 205 -2.43 -6.23 1.14
CA THR A 205 -3.42 -7.32 1.13
C THR A 205 -4.25 -7.36 -0.15
N MET A 206 -4.59 -6.20 -0.70
CA MET A 206 -5.57 -6.11 -1.79
C MET A 206 -4.96 -5.92 -3.17
N ALA A 207 -3.86 -5.18 -3.29
CA ALA A 207 -3.36 -4.77 -4.59
C ALA A 207 -2.66 -5.90 -5.36
N ASP A 208 -2.80 -5.87 -6.68
CA ASP A 208 -1.95 -6.64 -7.60
C ASP A 208 -0.65 -5.86 -7.89
N THR A 209 -0.75 -4.52 -7.88
CA THR A 209 0.37 -3.60 -8.03
C THR A 209 0.18 -2.41 -7.09
N ILE A 210 1.25 -2.02 -6.41
CA ILE A 210 1.32 -0.83 -5.56
C ILE A 210 2.26 0.17 -6.21
N ALA A 211 1.87 1.45 -6.26
CA ALA A 211 2.78 2.55 -6.49
C ALA A 211 2.96 3.32 -5.17
N VAL A 212 4.17 3.36 -4.67
CA VAL A 212 4.54 4.14 -3.49
C VAL A 212 4.84 5.55 -3.94
N MET A 213 4.05 6.52 -3.46
CA MET A 213 4.21 7.94 -3.76
C MET A 213 4.86 8.68 -2.60
N ASN A 214 5.77 9.58 -2.94
CA ASN A 214 6.36 10.54 -2.03
C ASN A 214 6.55 11.88 -2.76
N GLU A 215 6.26 13.01 -2.11
CA GLU A 215 6.48 14.38 -2.63
C GLU A 215 6.01 14.62 -4.07
N GLY A 216 4.88 14.00 -4.46
CA GLY A 216 4.27 14.17 -5.78
C GLY A 216 4.82 13.24 -6.88
N GLU A 217 5.76 12.37 -6.57
CA GLU A 217 6.41 11.43 -7.48
C GLU A 217 6.16 9.97 -7.06
N ILE A 218 6.44 9.00 -7.95
CA ILE A 218 6.46 7.58 -7.61
C ILE A 218 7.89 7.19 -7.27
N GLU A 219 8.13 6.78 -6.02
CA GLU A 219 9.40 6.26 -5.55
C GLU A 219 9.69 4.87 -6.14
N GLN A 220 8.70 3.98 -6.05
CA GLN A 220 8.81 2.63 -6.60
C GLN A 220 7.42 2.08 -6.91
N MET A 221 7.33 1.21 -7.91
CA MET A 221 6.10 0.52 -8.27
C MET A 221 6.39 -0.96 -8.56
N GLY A 222 5.56 -1.83 -7.99
CA GLY A 222 5.70 -3.28 -8.18
C GLY A 222 4.61 -4.07 -7.48
N SER A 223 4.77 -5.40 -7.47
CA SER A 223 3.91 -6.26 -6.65
C SER A 223 4.18 -6.04 -5.16
N PRO A 224 3.21 -6.31 -4.26
CA PRO A 224 3.42 -6.20 -2.82
C PRO A 224 4.68 -6.90 -2.32
N ALA A 225 4.91 -8.15 -2.77
CA ALA A 225 6.08 -8.92 -2.38
C ALA A 225 7.40 -8.32 -2.89
N GLU A 226 7.41 -7.80 -4.12
CA GLU A 226 8.58 -7.15 -4.71
C GLU A 226 8.98 -5.90 -3.92
N LEU A 227 8.04 -5.03 -3.62
CA LEU A 227 8.30 -3.79 -2.87
C LEU A 227 8.78 -4.07 -1.44
N TYR A 228 8.23 -5.10 -0.81
CA TYR A 228 8.61 -5.49 0.56
C TYR A 228 9.98 -6.16 0.63
N ASP A 229 10.23 -7.11 -0.29
CA ASP A 229 11.44 -7.92 -0.29
C ASP A 229 12.63 -7.23 -0.96
N ASN A 230 12.38 -6.34 -1.94
CA ASN A 230 13.40 -5.67 -2.74
C ASN A 230 13.13 -4.16 -2.89
N PRO A 231 13.08 -3.40 -1.79
CA PRO A 231 12.92 -1.95 -1.86
C PRO A 231 14.13 -1.31 -2.55
N GLU A 232 13.88 -0.26 -3.33
CA GLU A 232 14.91 0.46 -4.09
C GLU A 232 15.50 1.65 -3.32
N THR A 233 14.74 2.19 -2.33
CA THR A 233 15.15 3.33 -1.50
C THR A 233 14.92 3.06 -0.02
N ALA A 234 15.63 3.80 0.84
CA ALA A 234 15.41 3.76 2.30
C ALA A 234 13.97 4.16 2.66
N PHE A 235 13.41 5.14 1.93
CA PHE A 235 12.02 5.54 2.09
C PHE A 235 11.07 4.37 1.90
N VAL A 236 11.15 3.64 0.79
CA VAL A 236 10.26 2.49 0.52
C VAL A 236 10.49 1.36 1.53
N ALA A 237 11.75 1.11 1.91
CA ALA A 237 12.10 0.09 2.88
C ALA A 237 11.44 0.34 4.25
N ASN A 238 11.51 1.57 4.75
CA ASN A 238 10.94 1.93 6.05
C ASN A 238 9.43 2.14 5.97
N PHE A 239 8.95 2.75 4.88
CA PHE A 239 7.53 3.06 4.71
C PHE A 239 6.66 1.80 4.58
N LEU A 240 7.15 0.71 3.98
CA LEU A 240 6.40 -0.55 3.82
C LEU A 240 6.59 -1.53 4.99
N GLY A 241 7.15 -1.10 6.07
CA GLY A 241 7.39 -1.89 7.27
C GLY A 241 8.72 -1.56 7.90
N GLN A 242 8.94 -2.04 9.10
CA GLN A 242 10.21 -1.80 9.79
C GLN A 242 11.38 -2.47 9.07
N SER A 243 12.52 -1.77 8.99
CA SER A 243 13.76 -2.29 8.42
C SER A 243 14.95 -1.95 9.30
N ASN A 244 15.86 -2.89 9.45
CA ASN A 244 17.16 -2.63 10.03
C ASN A 244 18.12 -2.23 8.91
N LEU A 245 18.44 -0.96 8.79
CA LEU A 245 19.41 -0.44 7.82
C LEU A 245 20.76 -0.28 8.48
N ILE A 246 21.74 -1.11 8.10
CA ILE A 246 23.06 -1.16 8.71
C ILE A 246 24.09 -0.63 7.72
N LYS A 247 24.77 0.45 8.06
CA LYS A 247 25.77 1.05 7.18
C LYS A 247 27.00 0.17 7.04
N GLY A 248 27.46 -0.02 5.80
CA GLY A 248 28.62 -0.84 5.50
C GLY A 248 29.41 -0.35 4.28
N THR A 249 30.51 -1.04 4.00
CA THR A 249 31.35 -0.77 2.85
C THR A 249 31.57 -2.06 2.07
N ILE A 250 31.31 -2.04 0.76
CA ILE A 250 31.55 -3.19 -0.12
C ILE A 250 33.07 -3.40 -0.22
N THR A 251 33.51 -4.60 0.17
CA THR A 251 34.94 -4.97 0.19
C THR A 251 35.31 -6.00 -0.86
N GLY A 252 34.32 -6.61 -1.51
CA GLY A 252 34.59 -7.61 -2.52
C GLY A 252 33.34 -8.26 -3.13
N ASN A 253 33.57 -9.21 -3.99
CA ASN A 253 32.56 -9.99 -4.68
C ASN A 253 32.89 -11.49 -4.52
N ASP A 254 31.85 -12.28 -4.25
CA ASP A 254 31.94 -13.74 -4.21
C ASP A 254 30.81 -14.32 -5.09
N GLY A 255 31.14 -14.56 -6.36
CA GLY A 255 30.20 -15.04 -7.36
C GLY A 255 29.05 -14.06 -7.60
N ASP A 256 27.83 -14.44 -7.26
CA ASP A 256 26.59 -13.66 -7.35
C ASP A 256 26.29 -12.81 -6.11
N LYS A 257 27.21 -12.81 -5.13
CA LYS A 257 27.08 -12.06 -3.88
C LYS A 257 28.08 -10.92 -3.79
N LEU A 258 27.69 -9.84 -3.16
CA LEU A 258 28.57 -8.80 -2.64
C LEU A 258 29.00 -9.19 -1.23
N VAL A 259 30.23 -8.81 -0.86
CA VAL A 259 30.72 -8.90 0.51
C VAL A 259 30.89 -7.50 1.03
N ALA A 260 30.24 -7.18 2.14
CA ALA A 260 30.34 -5.89 2.80
C ALA A 260 30.96 -6.04 4.20
N ASP A 261 31.76 -5.08 4.58
CA ASP A 261 32.22 -4.87 5.95
C ASP A 261 31.24 -3.96 6.69
N VAL A 262 30.73 -4.45 7.80
CA VAL A 262 29.82 -3.75 8.70
C VAL A 262 30.46 -3.68 10.06
N PHE A 263 31.07 -2.55 10.38
CA PHE A 263 31.79 -2.31 11.65
C PHE A 263 32.79 -3.42 12.02
N GLY A 264 33.57 -3.91 11.01
CA GLY A 264 34.57 -4.95 11.20
C GLY A 264 34.02 -6.40 11.10
N GLN A 265 32.73 -6.57 10.84
CA GLN A 265 32.10 -7.86 10.64
C GLN A 265 31.67 -8.04 9.17
N LYS A 266 32.00 -9.16 8.57
CA LYS A 266 31.69 -9.42 7.16
C LYS A 266 30.32 -10.04 6.99
N ILE A 267 29.53 -9.46 6.09
CA ILE A 267 28.24 -9.98 5.64
C ILE A 267 28.22 -10.16 4.14
N SER A 268 27.36 -11.04 3.66
CA SER A 268 27.11 -11.27 2.24
C SER A 268 25.68 -10.89 1.89
N LEU A 269 25.48 -10.35 0.66
CA LEU A 269 24.16 -10.02 0.13
C LEU A 269 24.10 -10.30 -1.38
N PRO A 270 22.92 -10.62 -1.94
CA PRO A 270 22.76 -10.85 -3.37
C PRO A 270 23.01 -9.57 -4.19
N LYS A 271 23.74 -9.68 -5.29
CA LYS A 271 23.99 -8.55 -6.19
C LYS A 271 22.73 -8.01 -6.83
N ASN A 272 21.81 -8.88 -7.21
CA ASN A 272 20.55 -8.51 -7.86
C ASN A 272 19.53 -7.85 -6.91
N ARG A 273 19.86 -7.72 -5.64
CA ARG A 273 19.08 -7.02 -4.63
C ARG A 273 19.83 -5.83 -4.04
N SER A 274 20.84 -5.32 -4.77
CA SER A 274 21.67 -4.20 -4.32
C SER A 274 21.59 -3.06 -5.31
N HIS A 275 21.21 -1.91 -4.81
CA HIS A 275 21.13 -0.61 -5.50
C HIS A 275 22.27 0.32 -5.10
N ALA A 276 23.33 -0.22 -4.48
CA ALA A 276 24.49 0.56 -4.04
C ALA A 276 25.15 1.30 -5.20
N VAL A 277 25.45 2.58 -4.95
CA VAL A 277 26.29 3.40 -5.80
C VAL A 277 27.62 3.56 -5.05
N ASP A 278 28.74 3.39 -5.73
CA ASP A 278 30.07 3.35 -5.12
C ASP A 278 30.23 2.14 -4.18
N ASN A 279 31.12 2.27 -3.17
CA ASN A 279 31.36 1.21 -2.19
C ASN A 279 30.56 1.39 -0.90
N SER A 280 29.80 2.48 -0.74
CA SER A 280 28.97 2.70 0.44
C SER A 280 27.59 2.06 0.27
N ILE A 281 27.11 1.36 1.28
CA ILE A 281 25.86 0.62 1.24
C ILE A 281 25.14 0.68 2.60
N TYR A 282 23.82 0.69 2.56
CA TYR A 282 23.01 0.22 3.68
C TYR A 282 22.60 -1.23 3.40
N ALA A 283 23.03 -2.15 4.25
CA ALA A 283 22.51 -3.51 4.27
C ALA A 283 21.20 -3.51 5.05
N GLY A 284 20.08 -3.75 4.33
CA GLY A 284 18.75 -3.76 4.90
C GLY A 284 18.27 -5.17 5.17
N ILE A 285 17.71 -5.40 6.36
CA ILE A 285 17.15 -6.68 6.78
C ILE A 285 15.84 -6.44 7.53
N ARG A 286 14.80 -7.18 7.16
CA ARG A 286 13.52 -7.13 7.89
C ARG A 286 13.65 -7.78 9.27
N PRO A 287 13.04 -7.24 10.33
CA PRO A 287 13.16 -7.76 11.70
C PRO A 287 12.79 -9.24 11.86
N GLU A 288 11.81 -9.73 11.11
CA GLU A 288 11.36 -11.12 11.14
C GLU A 288 12.30 -12.10 10.41
N LYS A 289 13.30 -11.60 9.67
CA LYS A 289 14.34 -12.41 9.01
C LYS A 289 15.53 -12.64 9.89
N PHE A 290 15.67 -11.88 10.98
CA PHE A 290 16.69 -12.11 11.99
C PHE A 290 16.37 -13.32 12.88
N ARG A 291 17.43 -13.91 13.42
CA ARG A 291 17.38 -14.93 14.47
C ARG A 291 18.34 -14.53 15.57
N ILE A 292 17.89 -14.61 16.82
CA ILE A 292 18.72 -14.40 17.99
C ILE A 292 19.27 -15.74 18.48
N SER A 293 20.52 -15.75 18.89
CA SER A 293 21.15 -16.91 19.51
C SER A 293 22.05 -16.51 20.66
N ARG A 294 22.23 -17.43 21.63
CA ARG A 294 23.24 -17.26 22.67
C ARG A 294 24.64 -17.32 22.07
N VAL A 295 25.58 -16.60 22.68
CA VAL A 295 26.95 -16.39 22.13
C VAL A 295 27.67 -17.72 21.82
N GLU A 296 27.35 -18.80 22.52
CA GLU A 296 28.00 -20.11 22.35
C GLU A 296 27.48 -20.94 21.16
N THR A 297 26.44 -20.45 20.45
CA THR A 297 25.79 -21.23 19.41
C THR A 297 26.46 -20.98 18.04
N SER A 298 26.86 -22.06 17.36
CA SER A 298 27.33 -21.97 15.97
C SER A 298 26.14 -21.79 15.03
N VAL A 299 26.17 -20.75 14.20
CA VAL A 299 25.09 -20.38 13.27
C VAL A 299 25.65 -20.32 11.85
N SER A 300 24.87 -20.70 10.84
CA SER A 300 25.18 -20.53 9.42
C SER A 300 24.67 -19.17 8.91
N GLY A 301 25.24 -18.68 7.81
CA GLY A 301 24.81 -17.44 7.16
C GLY A 301 25.56 -16.21 7.64
N ASN A 302 24.91 -15.05 7.53
CA ASN A 302 25.44 -13.81 8.07
C ASN A 302 25.27 -13.79 9.58
N ILE A 303 26.24 -13.23 10.29
CA ILE A 303 26.20 -13.11 11.76
C ILE A 303 26.77 -11.76 12.19
N LEU A 304 26.09 -11.14 13.14
CA LEU A 304 26.57 -9.96 13.88
C LEU A 304 26.68 -10.36 15.36
N THR A 305 27.85 -10.13 15.92
CA THR A 305 28.19 -10.53 17.29
C THR A 305 28.25 -9.33 18.24
N GLY A 306 28.12 -9.60 19.55
CA GLY A 306 28.28 -8.60 20.59
C GLY A 306 27.01 -7.79 20.87
N GLY A 307 25.85 -8.22 20.39
CA GLY A 307 24.57 -7.61 20.73
C GLY A 307 24.21 -7.80 22.21
N LYS A 308 23.47 -6.85 22.76
CA LYS A 308 22.90 -6.91 24.10
C LYS A 308 21.43 -6.53 24.05
N ILE A 309 20.54 -7.33 24.64
CA ILE A 309 19.11 -7.05 24.66
C ILE A 309 18.83 -5.88 25.58
N GLU A 310 18.19 -4.83 25.06
CA GLU A 310 17.77 -3.64 25.80
C GLU A 310 16.30 -3.67 26.16
N ASP A 311 15.45 -4.16 25.27
CA ASP A 311 14.00 -4.29 25.52
C ASP A 311 13.43 -5.59 24.95
N VAL A 312 12.35 -6.05 25.57
CA VAL A 312 11.62 -7.27 25.20
C VAL A 312 10.12 -6.99 25.27
N SER A 313 9.44 -6.99 24.12
CA SER A 313 8.01 -6.77 24.02
C SER A 313 7.29 -8.03 23.54
N TYR A 314 6.44 -8.62 24.38
CA TYR A 314 5.64 -9.80 24.06
C TYR A 314 4.30 -9.40 23.40
N ILE A 315 4.09 -9.79 22.12
CA ILE A 315 2.89 -9.43 21.36
C ILE A 315 1.93 -10.63 21.16
N GLY A 316 2.11 -11.68 21.88
CA GLY A 316 1.31 -12.92 21.77
C GLY A 316 1.84 -13.88 20.70
N VAL A 317 1.67 -13.59 19.41
CA VAL A 317 2.16 -14.44 18.31
C VAL A 317 3.67 -14.34 18.09
N SER A 318 4.28 -13.24 18.52
CA SER A 318 5.72 -12.99 18.40
C SER A 318 6.24 -12.25 19.61
N THR A 319 7.56 -12.28 19.79
CA THR A 319 8.30 -11.44 20.73
C THR A 319 9.22 -10.54 19.94
N GLN A 320 9.18 -9.25 20.25
CA GLN A 320 10.08 -8.24 19.69
C GLN A 320 11.22 -8.00 20.66
N TYR A 321 12.44 -7.98 20.13
CA TYR A 321 13.66 -7.69 20.89
C TYR A 321 14.33 -6.46 20.30
N GLN A 322 14.67 -5.49 21.14
CA GLN A 322 15.53 -4.38 20.79
C GLN A 322 16.96 -4.72 21.24
N VAL A 323 17.88 -4.80 20.30
CA VAL A 323 19.23 -5.28 20.53
C VAL A 323 20.23 -4.17 20.24
N ALA A 324 20.88 -3.65 21.28
CA ALA A 324 21.97 -2.69 21.14
C ALA A 324 23.23 -3.39 20.65
N MET A 325 23.78 -2.87 19.55
CA MET A 325 25.02 -3.35 18.97
C MET A 325 26.24 -2.57 19.50
N PRO A 326 27.46 -3.17 19.49
CA PRO A 326 28.66 -2.51 20.03
C PRO A 326 29.01 -1.15 19.42
N TRP A 327 28.50 -0.88 18.21
CA TRP A 327 28.73 0.42 17.52
C TRP A 327 27.63 1.46 17.78
N GLY A 328 26.71 1.19 18.73
CA GLY A 328 25.69 2.13 19.20
C GLY A 328 24.38 2.14 18.40
N GLN A 329 24.22 1.26 17.42
CA GLN A 329 22.95 1.11 16.71
C GLN A 329 22.07 0.07 17.43
N GLU A 330 20.78 0.33 17.47
CA GLU A 330 19.75 -0.61 17.93
C GLU A 330 19.16 -1.35 16.73
N LEU A 331 19.07 -2.68 16.83
CA LEU A 331 18.47 -3.53 15.84
C LEU A 331 17.22 -4.18 16.41
N MET A 332 16.14 -4.16 15.61
CA MET A 332 14.88 -4.81 15.97
C MET A 332 14.85 -6.24 15.44
N VAL A 333 14.46 -7.18 16.27
CA VAL A 333 14.29 -8.59 15.89
C VAL A 333 12.92 -9.07 16.28
N PHE A 334 12.22 -9.75 15.36
CA PHE A 334 10.92 -10.35 15.61
C PHE A 334 11.05 -11.87 15.54
N GLU A 335 10.83 -12.55 16.66
CA GLU A 335 10.77 -14.00 16.71
C GLU A 335 9.34 -14.47 16.96
N GLN A 336 8.91 -15.49 16.22
CA GLN A 336 7.65 -16.17 16.48
C GLN A 336 7.75 -16.91 17.82
N ASN A 337 6.66 -16.87 18.59
CA ASN A 337 6.59 -17.60 19.88
C ASN A 337 6.28 -19.07 19.61
N ASP A 338 7.32 -19.84 19.27
CA ASP A 338 7.23 -21.28 19.10
C ASP A 338 7.36 -21.97 20.47
N ASP A 339 6.59 -23.04 20.70
CA ASP A 339 6.64 -23.81 21.93
C ASP A 339 8.04 -24.40 22.16
N GLY A 340 8.66 -24.06 23.29
CA GLY A 340 9.86 -24.71 23.79
C GLY A 340 11.16 -23.90 23.75
N VAL A 341 11.19 -22.68 23.17
CA VAL A 341 12.35 -21.79 23.28
C VAL A 341 12.16 -20.85 24.47
N ALA A 342 13.08 -20.88 25.42
CA ALA A 342 13.07 -19.94 26.54
C ALA A 342 13.36 -18.52 25.99
N PRO A 343 12.51 -17.53 26.27
CA PRO A 343 12.72 -16.15 25.82
C PRO A 343 14.05 -15.62 26.38
N PHE A 344 14.61 -14.67 25.64
CA PHE A 344 15.79 -13.93 26.11
C PHE A 344 15.35 -12.82 27.07
N ASN A 345 16.22 -12.44 28.00
CA ASN A 345 15.95 -11.40 28.97
C ASN A 345 16.75 -10.13 28.68
N VAL A 346 16.25 -9.00 29.16
CA VAL A 346 16.98 -7.74 29.11
C VAL A 346 18.35 -7.91 29.78
N GLY A 347 19.39 -7.43 29.11
CA GLY A 347 20.78 -7.51 29.54
C GLY A 347 21.53 -8.76 29.07
N GLU A 348 20.88 -9.77 28.47
CA GLU A 348 21.58 -10.93 27.90
C GLU A 348 22.40 -10.53 26.68
N SER A 349 23.60 -11.13 26.54
CA SER A 349 24.45 -11.00 25.36
C SER A 349 24.04 -12.00 24.30
N VAL A 350 23.88 -11.54 23.08
CA VAL A 350 23.34 -12.32 21.96
C VAL A 350 24.11 -12.09 20.66
N ASN A 351 23.99 -13.04 19.75
CA ASN A 351 24.35 -12.89 18.35
C ASN A 351 23.07 -12.83 17.52
N ILE A 352 23.09 -11.99 16.47
CA ILE A 352 22.03 -11.89 15.47
C ILE A 352 22.51 -12.54 14.18
N SER A 353 21.69 -13.40 13.58
CA SER A 353 22.04 -14.11 12.36
C SER A 353 20.88 -14.13 11.37
N TRP A 354 21.20 -14.30 10.09
CA TRP A 354 20.21 -14.44 9.01
C TRP A 354 20.82 -15.03 7.75
N GLU A 355 19.99 -15.58 6.88
CA GLU A 355 20.43 -16.04 5.57
C GLU A 355 20.74 -14.86 4.64
N PRO A 356 21.87 -14.86 3.92
CA PRO A 356 22.27 -13.75 3.06
C PRO A 356 21.22 -13.31 2.03
N ILE A 357 20.38 -14.24 1.57
CA ILE A 357 19.33 -13.98 0.60
C ILE A 357 18.27 -12.96 1.08
N PHE A 358 18.12 -12.78 2.38
CA PHE A 358 17.18 -11.83 2.97
C PHE A 358 17.74 -10.41 3.10
N THR A 359 19.01 -10.20 2.72
CA THR A 359 19.61 -8.88 2.71
C THR A 359 19.31 -8.17 1.40
N PHE A 360 18.82 -6.96 1.47
CA PHE A 360 18.81 -6.03 0.34
C PHE A 360 19.83 -4.92 0.57
N GLY A 361 20.30 -4.29 -0.49
CA GLY A 361 21.32 -3.25 -0.44
C GLY A 361 20.81 -1.94 -1.00
N LEU A 362 20.82 -0.88 -0.19
CA LEU A 362 20.43 0.46 -0.58
C LEU A 362 21.65 1.36 -0.70
N ARG A 363 21.47 2.52 -1.33
CA ARG A 363 22.52 3.52 -1.48
C ARG A 363 22.98 4.01 -0.10
N GLY A 364 24.28 4.05 0.14
CA GLY A 364 24.84 4.47 1.42
C GLY A 364 24.86 6.00 1.65
N ASP A 365 24.40 6.80 0.67
CA ASP A 365 24.25 8.26 0.73
C ASP A 365 22.80 8.71 1.01
N GLU A 366 21.83 7.78 1.05
CA GLU A 366 20.45 8.08 1.42
C GLU A 366 20.32 8.38 2.92
N ASP A 367 19.21 9.05 3.27
CA ASP A 367 18.80 9.17 4.66
C ASP A 367 18.21 7.83 5.15
N ALA A 368 18.90 7.19 6.10
CA ALA A 368 18.48 5.90 6.64
C ALA A 368 17.15 5.97 7.41
N GLU A 369 16.73 7.16 7.85
CA GLU A 369 15.48 7.39 8.58
C GLU A 369 14.34 7.85 7.65
N ALA A 370 14.60 8.06 6.35
CA ALA A 370 13.55 8.41 5.40
C ALA A 370 12.41 7.38 5.44
N GLY A 371 11.18 7.86 5.51
CA GLY A 371 9.99 7.02 5.56
C GLY A 371 9.64 6.43 6.95
N THR A 372 10.42 6.74 7.99
CA THR A 372 10.11 6.32 9.38
C THR A 372 9.17 7.29 10.10
N GLU A 373 8.97 8.48 9.55
CA GLU A 373 8.13 9.49 10.19
C GLU A 373 6.69 8.99 10.33
N VAL A 374 6.30 8.74 11.56
CA VAL A 374 4.91 8.51 11.97
C VAL A 374 4.15 9.80 11.68
N ASN A 375 3.05 9.68 10.96
CA ASN A 375 2.18 10.81 10.66
C ASN A 375 1.72 11.45 11.99
N PRO A 376 1.95 12.77 12.24
CA PRO A 376 1.53 13.40 13.49
C PRO A 376 0.03 13.27 13.79
N ASP A 377 -0.78 12.93 12.78
CA ASP A 377 -2.22 12.72 12.94
C ASP A 377 -2.59 11.34 13.56
N GLU A 378 -1.66 10.37 13.61
CA GLU A 378 -1.91 9.07 14.26
C GLU A 378 -1.73 9.12 15.79
N GLU A 379 -1.03 10.12 16.33
CA GLU A 379 -0.88 10.31 17.78
C GLU A 379 -2.15 10.85 18.46
N LEU A 380 -3.09 11.45 17.70
CA LEU A 380 -4.32 12.03 18.25
C LEU A 380 -5.45 11.02 18.45
N ASP A 381 -5.37 9.83 17.85
CA ASP A 381 -6.38 8.76 18.01
C ASP A 381 -6.04 7.76 19.15
N SER A 382 -4.97 7.99 19.90
CA SER A 382 -4.51 7.11 21.00
C SER A 382 -4.69 7.68 22.42
N GLU A 383 -5.39 8.83 22.57
CA GLU A 383 -5.78 9.37 23.90
C GLU A 383 -7.25 9.12 24.24
#